data_264f87e1e633c4d5cd503c151b672ae8
#
_entry.id   264f87e1e633c4d5cd503c151b672ae8
#
_cell.length_a   1.000
_cell.length_b   1.000
_cell.length_c   1.000
_cell.angle_alpha   90.00
_cell.angle_beta   90.00
_cell.angle_gamma   90.00
#
_symmetry.space_group_name_H-M   'P 1'
#
loop_
_entity.id
_entity.type
_entity.pdbx_description
1 polymer ?
#
loop_
_entity_poly.entity_id
_entity_poly.type
_entity_poly.pdbx_seq_one_letter_code
_entity_poly.pdbx_strand_id
1 'polypeptide(L)'
;GPATIISYISKKRTYEGGLMFPGVRLSLDALSHHTAQLPNISLEHPRQLIGKNTEDCMRSGIVYGAPAMLDGVIDRIRETLGGAEPSIVATGPNAPVIARYCRNHVVYDKYLLMEGLYAIYQKNAK
;
A
#
# COMPACT_ATOMS: atom_id res chain seq x y z
N GLY A 1 -3.41 -1.38 9.64
CA GLY A 1 -3.57 -2.78 9.96
C GLY A 1 -2.43 -3.64 9.40
N PRO A 2 -2.45 -4.94 9.68
CA PRO A 2 -1.37 -5.84 9.25
C PRO A 2 -1.38 -6.10 7.75
N ALA A 3 -2.51 -5.89 7.07
CA ALA A 3 -2.63 -6.16 5.65
C ALA A 3 -2.73 -4.87 4.83
N THR A 4 -2.22 -4.94 3.61
CA THR A 4 -2.55 -3.94 2.59
C THR A 4 -3.73 -4.47 1.80
N ILE A 5 -4.76 -3.64 1.70
CA ILE A 5 -6.00 -4.00 1.01
C ILE A 5 -6.19 -3.05 -0.17
N ILE A 6 -6.41 -3.62 -1.34
CA ILE A 6 -6.78 -2.87 -2.53
C ILE A 6 -8.25 -3.15 -2.80
N SER A 7 -9.06 -2.12 -2.80
CA SER A 7 -10.49 -2.22 -3.08
C SER A 7 -10.80 -1.53 -4.39
N TYR A 8 -11.54 -2.21 -5.25
CA TYR A 8 -11.98 -1.64 -6.52
C TYR A 8 -13.43 -1.18 -6.41
N ILE A 9 -13.64 0.09 -6.68
CA ILE A 9 -14.96 0.72 -6.72
C ILE A 9 -15.23 1.11 -8.17
N SER A 10 -16.34 0.61 -8.73
CA SER A 10 -16.73 0.89 -10.12
C SER A 10 -17.25 2.31 -10.30
N LYS A 11 -17.39 2.73 -11.56
CA LYS A 11 -18.04 4.01 -11.91
C LYS A 11 -19.46 4.12 -11.40
N LYS A 12 -20.12 2.98 -11.20
CA LYS A 12 -21.47 2.91 -10.60
C LYS A 12 -21.47 3.02 -9.08
N ARG A 13 -20.29 3.29 -8.48
CA ARG A 13 -20.09 3.40 -7.03
C ARG A 13 -20.39 2.10 -6.30
N THR A 14 -20.12 0.98 -6.95
CA THR A 14 -20.31 -0.36 -6.39
C THR A 14 -18.95 -0.95 -6.03
N TYR A 15 -18.87 -1.51 -4.84
CA TYR A 15 -17.68 -2.27 -4.43
C TYR A 15 -17.66 -3.60 -5.20
N GLU A 16 -16.65 -3.78 -6.04
CA GLU A 16 -16.55 -4.94 -6.92
C GLU A 16 -15.61 -6.02 -6.37
N GLY A 17 -14.95 -5.77 -5.27
CA GLY A 17 -13.99 -6.68 -4.69
C GLY A 17 -12.60 -6.08 -4.62
N GLY A 18 -11.60 -6.91 -4.40
CA GLY A 18 -10.25 -6.41 -4.28
C GLY A 18 -9.22 -7.49 -4.06
N LEU A 19 -8.04 -7.05 -3.60
CA LEU A 19 -6.91 -7.92 -3.30
C LEU A 19 -6.41 -7.61 -1.89
N MET A 20 -5.78 -8.58 -1.28
CA MET A 20 -5.18 -8.43 0.05
C MET A 20 -3.80 -9.07 0.03
N PHE A 21 -2.83 -8.38 0.59
CA PHE A 21 -1.49 -8.92 0.77
C PHE A 21 -0.87 -8.39 2.05
N PRO A 22 0.23 -9.02 2.53
CA PRO A 22 0.86 -8.58 3.77
C PRO A 22 1.30 -7.12 3.68
N GLY A 23 1.00 -6.34 4.72
CA GLY A 23 1.42 -4.95 4.79
C GLY A 23 2.91 -4.81 5.06
N VAL A 24 3.40 -3.59 4.98
CA VAL A 24 4.82 -3.26 5.14
C VAL A 24 5.35 -3.73 6.50
N ARG A 25 4.63 -3.42 7.57
CA ARG A 25 5.06 -3.80 8.93
C ARG A 25 5.05 -5.30 9.12
N LEU A 26 3.99 -5.98 8.68
CA LEU A 26 3.90 -7.42 8.79
C LEU A 26 5.01 -8.12 8.00
N SER A 27 5.32 -7.63 6.80
CA SER A 27 6.40 -8.17 5.98
C SER A 27 7.76 -8.01 6.66
N LEU A 28 8.01 -6.86 7.25
CA LEU A 28 9.24 -6.59 7.99
C LEU A 28 9.36 -7.50 9.21
N ASP A 29 8.29 -7.63 9.99
CA ASP A 29 8.25 -8.48 11.17
C ASP A 29 8.45 -9.96 10.80
N ALA A 30 7.87 -10.41 9.71
CA ALA A 30 8.05 -11.78 9.21
C ALA A 30 9.52 -12.06 8.88
N LEU A 31 10.20 -11.14 8.21
CA LEU A 31 11.63 -11.26 7.92
C LEU A 31 12.46 -11.26 9.20
N SER A 32 12.13 -10.39 10.15
CA SER A 32 12.85 -10.27 11.42
C SER A 32 12.69 -11.50 12.29
N HIS A 33 11.51 -12.15 12.29
CA HIS A 33 11.25 -13.36 13.07
C HIS A 33 11.97 -14.58 12.54
N HIS A 34 12.13 -14.70 11.24
CA HIS A 34 12.74 -15.87 10.61
C HIS A 34 14.25 -15.75 10.43
N THR A 35 14.80 -14.58 10.64
CA THR A 35 16.23 -14.33 10.60
C THR A 35 16.66 -13.86 11.98
N ALA A 36 17.23 -14.76 12.77
CA ALA A 36 17.47 -14.65 14.21
C ALA A 36 18.33 -13.48 14.68
N GLN A 37 18.73 -12.55 13.84
CA GLN A 37 19.68 -11.49 14.20
C GLN A 37 19.35 -10.13 13.60
N LEU A 38 18.10 -9.90 13.14
CA LEU A 38 17.83 -8.63 12.49
C LEU A 38 17.18 -7.66 13.44
N PRO A 39 17.83 -6.53 13.72
CA PRO A 39 17.26 -5.49 14.56
C PRO A 39 16.02 -4.87 13.90
N ASN A 40 15.23 -4.18 14.69
CA ASN A 40 14.13 -3.36 14.19
C ASN A 40 14.70 -2.37 13.17
N ILE A 41 14.34 -2.57 11.91
CA ILE A 41 14.78 -1.71 10.82
C ILE A 41 13.78 -0.57 10.67
N SER A 42 14.26 0.65 10.65
CA SER A 42 13.44 1.79 10.32
C SER A 42 13.15 1.80 8.81
N LEU A 43 11.94 2.21 8.44
CA LEU A 43 11.53 2.35 7.03
C LEU A 43 12.01 3.69 6.47
N GLU A 44 13.28 3.97 6.64
CA GLU A 44 13.91 5.15 6.08
C GLU A 44 14.25 4.95 4.61
N HIS A 45 14.58 6.05 3.95
CA HIS A 45 15.03 6.02 2.57
C HIS A 45 16.29 5.15 2.45
N PRO A 46 16.28 4.07 1.64
CA PRO A 46 17.46 3.25 1.45
C PRO A 46 18.57 4.05 0.75
N ARG A 47 19.80 3.75 1.11
CA ARG A 47 20.97 4.39 0.48
C ARG A 47 21.07 4.09 -1.00
N GLN A 48 20.65 2.90 -1.39
CA GLN A 48 20.70 2.42 -2.78
C GLN A 48 19.66 1.31 -2.97
N LEU A 49 19.23 1.12 -4.21
CA LEU A 49 18.27 0.08 -4.54
C LEU A 49 18.85 -1.32 -4.27
N ILE A 50 20.07 -1.57 -4.69
CA ILE A 50 20.73 -2.86 -4.47
C ILE A 50 21.50 -2.77 -3.15
N GLY A 51 20.93 -3.33 -2.09
CA GLY A 51 21.57 -3.37 -0.79
C GLY A 51 22.82 -4.24 -0.78
N LYS A 52 23.81 -3.86 0.01
CA LYS A 52 25.10 -4.57 0.10
C LYS A 52 25.31 -5.26 1.45
N ASN A 53 24.38 -5.15 2.35
CA ASN A 53 24.34 -5.88 3.61
C ASN A 53 22.89 -6.28 3.89
N THR A 54 22.70 -7.15 4.86
CA THR A 54 21.37 -7.70 5.15
C THR A 54 20.35 -6.63 5.50
N GLU A 55 20.73 -5.67 6.33
CA GLU A 55 19.83 -4.58 6.74
C GLU A 55 19.39 -3.74 5.55
N ASP A 56 20.34 -3.32 4.70
CA ASP A 56 20.03 -2.52 3.50
C ASP A 56 19.21 -3.33 2.50
N CYS A 57 19.49 -4.63 2.35
CA CYS A 57 18.68 -5.50 1.49
C CYS A 57 17.23 -5.59 1.96
N MET A 58 17.01 -5.74 3.26
CA MET A 58 15.65 -5.78 3.83
C MET A 58 14.93 -4.45 3.64
N ARG A 59 15.60 -3.36 3.98
CA ARG A 59 15.02 -2.02 3.84
C ARG A 59 14.66 -1.73 2.38
N SER A 60 15.57 -1.99 1.47
CA SER A 60 15.33 -1.78 0.03
C SER A 60 14.20 -2.67 -0.48
N GLY A 61 14.17 -3.94 -0.07
CA GLY A 61 13.11 -4.87 -0.47
C GLY A 61 11.73 -4.40 -0.05
N ILE A 62 11.59 -3.84 1.15
CA ILE A 62 10.32 -3.31 1.64
C ILE A 62 9.99 -1.96 0.97
N VAL A 63 10.92 -1.02 0.98
CA VAL A 63 10.65 0.37 0.55
C VAL A 63 10.45 0.47 -0.96
N TYR A 64 11.13 -0.33 -1.74
CA TYR A 64 10.95 -0.38 -3.19
C TYR A 64 10.04 -1.53 -3.64
N GLY A 65 10.05 -2.64 -2.92
CA GLY A 65 9.25 -3.81 -3.28
C GLY A 65 7.76 -3.60 -3.11
N ALA A 66 7.33 -3.00 -2.00
CA ALA A 66 5.91 -2.74 -1.76
C ALA A 66 5.30 -1.80 -2.82
N PRO A 67 5.91 -0.65 -3.15
CA PRO A 67 5.42 0.18 -4.26
C PRO A 67 5.45 -0.52 -5.61
N ALA A 68 6.48 -1.32 -5.90
CA ALA A 68 6.58 -2.05 -7.15
C ALA A 68 5.46 -3.09 -7.29
N MET A 69 5.14 -3.79 -6.22
CA MET A 69 4.04 -4.74 -6.19
C MET A 69 2.70 -4.02 -6.40
N LEU A 70 2.51 -2.89 -5.73
CA LEU A 70 1.30 -2.08 -5.88
C LEU A 70 1.16 -1.57 -7.31
N ASP A 71 2.22 -1.03 -7.90
CA ASP A 71 2.22 -0.59 -9.29
C ASP A 71 1.86 -1.73 -10.24
N GLY A 72 2.44 -2.90 -10.05
CA GLY A 72 2.14 -4.07 -10.87
C GLY A 72 0.70 -4.51 -10.77
N VAL A 73 0.11 -4.45 -9.59
CA VAL A 73 -1.32 -4.77 -9.38
C VAL A 73 -2.21 -3.72 -10.05
N ILE A 74 -1.89 -2.44 -9.89
CA ILE A 74 -2.63 -1.34 -10.51
C ILE A 74 -2.62 -1.50 -12.04
N ASP A 75 -1.47 -1.81 -12.62
CA ASP A 75 -1.36 -2.01 -14.06
C ASP A 75 -2.22 -3.18 -14.55
N ARG A 76 -2.27 -4.28 -13.79
CA ARG A 76 -3.14 -5.42 -14.10
C ARG A 76 -4.62 -5.07 -13.99
N ILE A 77 -4.99 -4.30 -12.97
CA ILE A 77 -6.37 -3.81 -12.83
C ILE A 77 -6.74 -2.93 -14.04
N ARG A 78 -5.85 -2.03 -14.42
CA ARG A 78 -6.07 -1.16 -15.59
C ARG A 78 -6.32 -1.97 -16.86
N GLU A 79 -5.59 -3.06 -17.05
CA GLU A 79 -5.81 -3.98 -18.17
C GLU A 79 -7.22 -4.59 -18.14
N THR A 80 -7.71 -4.97 -16.96
CA THR A 80 -9.07 -5.53 -16.83
C THR A 80 -10.16 -4.49 -17.09
N LEU A 81 -9.84 -3.20 -16.95
CA LEU A 81 -10.79 -2.11 -17.20
C LEU A 81 -10.85 -1.67 -18.66
N GLY A 82 -10.17 -2.37 -19.56
CA GLY A 82 -10.20 -2.04 -20.99
C GLY A 82 -9.53 -0.71 -21.34
N GLY A 83 -8.53 -0.31 -20.58
CA GLY A 83 -7.78 0.94 -20.81
C GLY A 83 -8.34 2.17 -20.12
N ALA A 84 -9.42 2.04 -19.35
CA ALA A 84 -9.92 3.15 -18.54
C ALA A 84 -8.92 3.48 -17.42
N GLU A 85 -8.71 4.77 -17.16
CA GLU A 85 -7.78 5.23 -16.11
C GLU A 85 -8.48 5.30 -14.76
N PRO A 86 -8.10 4.47 -13.78
CA PRO A 86 -8.65 4.56 -12.43
C PRO A 86 -8.02 5.71 -11.67
N SER A 87 -8.79 6.33 -10.78
CA SER A 87 -8.22 7.17 -9.73
C SER A 87 -7.75 6.28 -8.60
N ILE A 88 -6.56 6.55 -8.07
CA ILE A 88 -5.94 5.73 -7.03
C ILE A 88 -5.78 6.57 -5.79
N VAL A 89 -6.43 6.14 -4.71
CA VAL A 89 -6.37 6.83 -3.42
C VAL A 89 -5.84 5.84 -2.39
N ALA A 90 -4.90 6.27 -1.59
CA ALA A 90 -4.31 5.47 -0.53
C ALA A 90 -4.51 6.15 0.83
N THR A 91 -4.71 5.34 1.85
CA THR A 91 -4.80 5.79 3.23
C THR A 91 -4.08 4.79 4.15
N GLY A 92 -3.86 5.20 5.39
CA GLY A 92 -3.17 4.39 6.38
C GLY A 92 -1.79 4.91 6.71
N PRO A 93 -1.19 4.43 7.83
CA PRO A 93 0.06 5.00 8.35
C PRO A 93 1.27 4.79 7.43
N ASN A 94 1.30 3.74 6.64
CA ASN A 94 2.41 3.45 5.73
C ASN A 94 2.18 3.93 4.29
N ALA A 95 0.99 4.47 4.00
CA ALA A 95 0.65 4.92 2.66
C ALA A 95 1.58 6.01 2.12
N PRO A 96 2.04 7.00 2.91
CA PRO A 96 2.97 8.01 2.38
C PRO A 96 4.28 7.42 1.87
N VAL A 97 4.83 6.43 2.57
CA VAL A 97 6.09 5.78 2.17
C VAL A 97 5.89 5.01 0.87
N ILE A 98 4.79 4.28 0.76
CA ILE A 98 4.47 3.49 -0.43
C ILE A 98 4.18 4.40 -1.63
N ALA A 99 3.31 5.39 -1.45
CA ALA A 99 2.91 6.31 -2.53
C ALA A 99 4.11 7.07 -3.12
N ARG A 100 5.08 7.40 -2.28
CA ARG A 100 6.28 8.14 -2.69
C ARG A 100 7.06 7.44 -3.79
N TYR A 101 7.14 6.11 -3.75
CA TYR A 101 7.92 5.31 -4.70
C TYR A 101 7.08 4.62 -5.75
N CYS A 102 5.75 4.82 -5.76
CA CYS A 102 4.91 4.34 -6.83
C CYS A 102 5.15 5.15 -8.10
N ARG A 103 5.14 4.47 -9.24
CA ARG A 103 5.19 5.11 -10.57
C ARG A 103 3.83 5.59 -11.00
N ASN A 104 2.76 4.93 -10.57
CA ASN A 104 1.40 5.40 -10.76
C ASN A 104 1.15 6.60 -9.84
N HIS A 105 0.30 7.53 -10.27
CA HIS A 105 -0.10 8.64 -9.44
C HIS A 105 -1.09 8.18 -8.37
N VAL A 106 -0.63 8.15 -7.14
CA VAL A 106 -1.41 7.75 -5.97
C VAL A 106 -1.65 8.96 -5.09
N VAL A 107 -2.91 9.27 -4.84
CA VAL A 107 -3.29 10.37 -3.95
C VAL A 107 -3.38 9.83 -2.52
N TYR A 108 -2.63 10.41 -1.60
CA TYR A 108 -2.72 10.05 -0.20
C TYR A 108 -3.82 10.88 0.48
N ASP A 109 -4.78 10.20 1.09
CA ASP A 109 -5.84 10.84 1.88
C ASP A 109 -5.80 10.29 3.30
N LYS A 110 -5.24 11.08 4.21
CA LYS A 110 -5.08 10.73 5.62
C LYS A 110 -6.41 10.44 6.33
N TYR A 111 -7.47 11.12 5.92
CA TYR A 111 -8.75 11.09 6.62
C TYR A 111 -9.83 10.30 5.91
N LEU A 112 -9.47 9.49 4.90
CA LEU A 112 -10.44 8.77 4.08
C LEU A 112 -11.39 7.91 4.93
N LEU A 113 -10.86 7.16 5.88
CA LEU A 113 -11.67 6.31 6.75
C LEU A 113 -12.63 7.14 7.61
N MET A 114 -12.14 8.22 8.20
CA MET A 114 -12.95 9.09 9.04
C MET A 114 -14.04 9.79 8.23
N GLU A 115 -13.72 10.24 7.03
CA GLU A 115 -14.69 10.84 6.12
C GLU A 115 -15.77 9.83 5.72
N GLY A 116 -15.38 8.59 5.45
CA GLY A 116 -16.31 7.51 5.15
C GLY A 116 -17.25 7.21 6.31
N LEU A 117 -16.71 7.12 7.52
CA LEU A 117 -17.52 6.91 8.74
C LEU A 117 -18.49 8.06 8.97
N TYR A 118 -18.03 9.28 8.75
CA TYR A 118 -18.90 10.46 8.90
C TYR A 118 -20.02 10.46 7.85
N ALA A 119 -19.73 10.10 6.63
CA ALA A 119 -20.74 9.99 5.57
C ALA A 119 -21.81 8.94 5.91
N ILE A 120 -21.40 7.79 6.46
CA ILE A 120 -22.33 6.75 6.91
C ILE A 120 -23.18 7.27 8.06
N TYR A 121 -22.57 7.96 9.02
CA TYR A 121 -23.29 8.57 10.15
C TYR A 121 -24.35 9.55 9.66
N GLN A 122 -23.99 10.47 8.75
CA GLN A 122 -24.94 11.44 8.20
C GLN A 122 -26.10 10.77 7.47
N LYS A 123 -25.83 9.69 6.72
CA LYS A 123 -26.84 8.95 5.97
C LYS A 123 -27.86 8.27 6.89
N ASN A 124 -27.45 7.85 8.07
CA ASN A 124 -28.28 7.12 9.02
C ASN A 124 -28.81 7.98 10.17
N ALA A 125 -28.30 9.20 10.34
CA ALA A 125 -28.80 10.16 11.33
C ALA A 125 -30.07 10.83 10.78
N LYS A 126 -31.14 10.74 11.54
CA LYS A 126 -32.39 11.45 11.25
C LYS A 126 -32.71 12.41 12.36
#